data_9275e60715fc8c04375c5c77e3089fb5
#
_entry.id   9275e60715fc8c04375c5c77e3089fb5
#
_cell.length_a   1.000
_cell.length_b   1.000
_cell.length_c   1.000
_cell.angle_alpha   90.00
_cell.angle_beta   90.00
_cell.angle_gamma   90.00
#
_symmetry.space_group_name_H-M   'P 1'
#
loop_
_entity.id
_entity.type
_entity.pdbx_description
1 polymer ?
#
loop_
_entity_poly.entity_id
_entity_poly.type
_entity_poly.pdbx_seq_one_letter_code
_entity_poly.pdbx_strand_id
1 'polypeptide(L)'
;MGNNKKRAKSAAENPIIIIAIFLALVAIALIASFAVAKANKIDITELVLNGDIELQVGEEEAVGFNVATAKTEDNDKVVAAVNRLKLVWTVENESVAVYDDSEGVLRGVSEGSTILTLATEDGKFSDSCTVTVVSAEAGQTLESAAATAETAN
;
A
#
# COMPACT_ATOMS: atom_id res chain seq x y z
N MET A 1 -38.63 72.69 -8.21
CA MET A 1 -37.38 71.98 -8.65
C MET A 1 -37.31 70.70 -7.89
N GLY A 2 -37.80 69.60 -8.47
CA GLY A 2 -37.79 68.29 -7.86
C GLY A 2 -36.54 67.51 -8.26
N ASN A 3 -35.65 67.26 -7.30
CA ASN A 3 -34.42 66.49 -7.50
C ASN A 3 -34.75 64.97 -7.44
N ASN A 4 -34.97 64.41 -8.61
CA ASN A 4 -35.22 62.99 -8.78
C ASN A 4 -33.85 62.23 -8.75
N LYS A 5 -33.29 61.96 -7.56
CA LYS A 5 -32.17 61.04 -7.39
C LYS A 5 -32.66 59.61 -7.66
N LYS A 6 -32.58 59.17 -8.91
CA LYS A 6 -32.62 57.73 -9.23
C LYS A 6 -31.47 57.08 -8.52
N ARG A 7 -31.71 56.39 -7.39
CA ARG A 7 -30.75 55.46 -6.79
C ARG A 7 -30.49 54.35 -7.80
N ALA A 8 -29.32 54.35 -8.37
CA ALA A 8 -28.84 53.18 -9.10
C ALA A 8 -28.84 52.00 -8.12
N LYS A 9 -29.70 51.01 -8.31
CA LYS A 9 -29.61 49.74 -7.60
C LYS A 9 -28.23 49.18 -7.84
N SER A 10 -27.46 48.94 -6.77
CA SER A 10 -26.20 48.29 -6.84
C SER A 10 -26.35 46.95 -7.57
N ALA A 11 -25.47 46.65 -8.51
CA ALA A 11 -25.44 45.38 -9.23
C ALA A 11 -25.39 44.17 -8.28
N ALA A 12 -24.91 44.38 -7.05
CA ALA A 12 -24.83 43.38 -5.99
C ALA A 12 -26.19 42.96 -5.39
N GLU A 13 -27.28 43.75 -5.66
CA GLU A 13 -28.63 43.41 -5.15
C GLU A 13 -29.49 42.63 -6.15
N ASN A 14 -28.93 42.35 -7.34
CA ASN A 14 -29.67 41.58 -8.34
C ASN A 14 -29.55 40.09 -8.05
N PRO A 15 -30.67 39.37 -7.72
CA PRO A 15 -30.62 37.97 -7.35
C PRO A 15 -29.99 37.07 -8.45
N ILE A 16 -30.13 37.45 -9.70
CA ILE A 16 -29.54 36.71 -10.84
C ILE A 16 -28.01 36.79 -10.81
N ILE A 17 -27.44 37.96 -10.46
CA ILE A 17 -26.00 38.17 -10.37
C ILE A 17 -25.44 37.38 -9.19
N ILE A 18 -26.14 37.37 -8.05
CA ILE A 18 -25.75 36.61 -6.86
C ILE A 18 -25.71 35.10 -7.15
N ILE A 19 -26.76 34.60 -7.84
CA ILE A 19 -26.83 33.19 -8.25
C ILE A 19 -25.71 32.85 -9.24
N ALA A 20 -25.43 33.71 -10.21
CA ALA A 20 -24.35 33.52 -11.18
C ALA A 20 -22.97 33.45 -10.50
N ILE A 21 -22.68 34.34 -9.53
CA ILE A 21 -21.45 34.35 -8.76
C ILE A 21 -21.34 33.07 -7.92
N PHE A 22 -22.41 32.64 -7.27
CA PHE A 22 -22.43 31.41 -6.47
C PHE A 22 -22.16 30.18 -7.32
N LEU A 23 -22.79 30.05 -8.50
CA LEU A 23 -22.53 28.96 -9.45
C LEU A 23 -21.08 28.97 -9.96
N ALA A 24 -20.50 30.15 -10.22
CA ALA A 24 -19.11 30.28 -10.64
C ALA A 24 -18.16 29.82 -9.53
N LEU A 25 -18.40 30.20 -8.28
CA LEU A 25 -17.59 29.76 -7.12
C LEU A 25 -17.67 28.24 -6.89
N VAL A 26 -18.87 27.66 -7.03
CA VAL A 26 -19.05 26.20 -6.94
C VAL A 26 -18.30 25.49 -8.07
N ALA A 27 -18.36 25.99 -9.31
CA ALA A 27 -17.63 25.43 -10.44
C ALA A 27 -16.09 25.50 -10.21
N ILE A 28 -15.58 26.63 -9.71
CA ILE A 28 -14.14 26.78 -9.38
C ILE A 28 -13.74 25.81 -8.28
N ALA A 29 -14.56 25.64 -7.24
CA ALA A 29 -14.30 24.69 -6.16
C ALA A 29 -14.26 23.25 -6.66
N LEU A 30 -15.17 22.85 -7.55
CA LEU A 30 -15.19 21.52 -8.17
C LEU A 30 -13.96 21.28 -9.05
N ILE A 31 -13.57 22.26 -9.87
CA ILE A 31 -12.37 22.16 -10.71
C ILE A 31 -11.12 22.07 -9.85
N ALA A 32 -11.00 22.88 -8.79
CA ALA A 32 -9.88 22.83 -7.87
C ALA A 32 -9.80 21.47 -7.14
N SER A 33 -10.93 20.91 -6.68
CA SER A 33 -11.00 19.60 -6.05
C SER A 33 -10.56 18.48 -7.00
N PHE A 34 -10.98 18.56 -8.27
CA PHE A 34 -10.59 17.58 -9.29
C PHE A 34 -9.11 17.69 -9.65
N ALA A 35 -8.55 18.91 -9.73
CA ALA A 35 -7.14 19.14 -9.99
C ALA A 35 -6.24 18.62 -8.85
N VAL A 36 -6.65 18.85 -7.60
CA VAL A 36 -5.94 18.32 -6.41
C VAL A 36 -5.98 16.81 -6.38
N ALA A 37 -7.12 16.18 -6.69
CA ALA A 37 -7.24 14.72 -6.75
C ALA A 37 -6.32 14.11 -7.81
N LYS A 38 -6.13 14.78 -8.95
CA LYS A 38 -5.23 14.33 -10.02
C LYS A 38 -3.75 14.57 -9.69
N ALA A 39 -3.42 15.65 -8.96
CA ALA A 39 -2.05 15.98 -8.56
C ALA A 39 -1.51 15.04 -7.46
N ASN A 40 -2.39 14.40 -6.68
CA ASN A 40 -2.03 13.46 -5.62
C ASN A 40 -2.01 11.99 -6.06
N LYS A 41 -2.15 11.71 -7.36
CA LYS A 41 -2.06 10.35 -7.87
C LYS A 41 -0.59 9.96 -7.97
N ILE A 42 -0.15 9.05 -7.12
CA ILE A 42 1.16 8.43 -7.22
C ILE A 42 1.06 7.28 -8.22
N ASP A 43 1.94 7.29 -9.22
CA ASP A 43 2.05 6.21 -10.18
C ASP A 43 3.03 5.17 -9.63
N ILE A 44 2.48 4.08 -9.10
CA ILE A 44 3.24 2.90 -8.70
C ILE A 44 3.67 2.20 -9.99
N THR A 45 4.95 1.83 -10.08
CA THR A 45 5.54 1.20 -11.25
C THR A 45 5.90 -0.26 -11.00
N GLU A 46 6.14 -0.64 -9.75
CA GLU A 46 6.57 -1.99 -9.40
C GLU A 46 6.16 -2.32 -7.97
N LEU A 47 5.90 -3.60 -7.73
CA LEU A 47 5.66 -4.22 -6.44
C LEU A 47 6.66 -5.37 -6.30
N VAL A 48 7.49 -5.39 -5.26
CA VAL A 48 8.58 -6.36 -5.10
C VAL A 48 8.58 -6.91 -3.69
N LEU A 49 8.60 -8.24 -3.55
CA LEU A 49 8.82 -8.94 -2.29
C LEU A 49 10.30 -8.84 -1.87
N ASN A 50 10.56 -8.93 -0.57
CA ASN A 50 11.91 -8.77 -0.04
C ASN A 50 12.85 -9.97 -0.30
N GLY A 51 12.40 -11.00 -1.03
CA GLY A 51 13.16 -12.20 -1.38
C GLY A 51 12.53 -13.48 -0.83
N ASP A 52 13.27 -14.58 -0.97
CA ASP A 52 12.83 -15.87 -0.48
C ASP A 52 12.80 -15.92 1.06
N ILE A 53 11.87 -16.70 1.61
CA ILE A 53 11.59 -16.80 3.05
C ILE A 53 11.91 -18.22 3.51
N GLU A 54 12.61 -18.35 4.63
CA GLU A 54 12.83 -19.62 5.30
C GLU A 54 12.23 -19.56 6.69
N LEU A 55 11.35 -20.51 7.02
CA LEU A 55 10.64 -20.61 8.29
C LEU A 55 10.85 -21.99 8.92
N GLN A 56 10.73 -22.07 10.22
CA GLN A 56 10.54 -23.35 10.91
C GLN A 56 9.06 -23.71 11.00
N VAL A 57 8.76 -25.01 11.16
CA VAL A 57 7.39 -25.45 11.42
C VAL A 57 6.89 -24.79 12.71
N GLY A 58 5.76 -24.08 12.62
CA GLY A 58 5.15 -23.32 13.70
C GLY A 58 5.67 -21.90 13.88
N GLU A 59 6.69 -21.48 13.12
CA GLU A 59 7.20 -20.11 13.14
C GLU A 59 6.30 -19.17 12.34
N GLU A 60 6.26 -17.91 12.77
CA GLU A 60 5.53 -16.82 12.13
C GLU A 60 6.49 -15.68 11.79
N GLU A 61 6.41 -15.19 10.56
CA GLU A 61 7.22 -14.07 10.09
C GLU A 61 6.35 -13.04 9.36
N ALA A 62 6.61 -11.75 9.64
CA ALA A 62 5.98 -10.66 8.93
C ALA A 62 6.60 -10.50 7.54
N VAL A 63 5.79 -10.62 6.51
CA VAL A 63 6.26 -10.52 5.12
C VAL A 63 6.39 -9.07 4.70
N GLY A 64 7.60 -8.68 4.34
CA GLY A 64 7.92 -7.35 3.83
C GLY A 64 7.84 -7.27 2.30
N PHE A 65 7.41 -6.12 1.79
CA PHE A 65 7.46 -5.80 0.37
C PHE A 65 7.85 -4.34 0.14
N ASN A 66 8.35 -4.04 -1.05
CA ASN A 66 8.71 -2.71 -1.50
C ASN A 66 7.87 -2.28 -2.69
N VAL A 67 7.67 -0.97 -2.82
CA VAL A 67 6.94 -0.37 -3.92
C VAL A 67 7.82 0.65 -4.60
N ALA A 68 8.03 0.50 -5.91
CA ALA A 68 8.68 1.51 -6.72
C ALA A 68 7.65 2.49 -7.31
N THR A 69 8.04 3.75 -7.43
CA THR A 69 7.24 4.82 -8.00
C THR A 69 7.98 5.49 -9.15
N ALA A 70 7.24 6.04 -10.12
CA ALA A 70 7.81 6.68 -11.31
C ALA A 70 8.66 7.92 -11.00
N LYS A 71 8.46 8.53 -9.81
CA LYS A 71 9.20 9.70 -9.31
C LYS A 71 9.55 9.48 -7.87
N THR A 72 10.63 10.13 -7.40
CA THR A 72 10.93 10.20 -5.97
C THR A 72 9.81 10.97 -5.27
N GLU A 73 8.95 10.25 -4.59
CA GLU A 73 7.80 10.79 -3.86
C GLU A 73 8.09 10.81 -2.36
N ASP A 74 7.35 11.66 -1.67
CA ASP A 74 7.35 11.71 -0.21
C ASP A 74 6.82 10.38 0.36
N ASN A 75 7.53 9.80 1.32
CA ASN A 75 7.18 8.51 1.93
C ASN A 75 5.73 8.46 2.43
N ASP A 76 5.22 9.54 3.02
CA ASP A 76 3.85 9.60 3.53
C ASP A 76 2.81 9.45 2.40
N LYS A 77 3.12 10.00 1.23
CA LYS A 77 2.27 9.87 0.04
C LYS A 77 2.33 8.47 -0.55
N VAL A 78 3.51 7.84 -0.53
CA VAL A 78 3.69 6.45 -0.99
C VAL A 78 2.90 5.52 -0.09
N VAL A 79 3.02 5.64 1.24
CA VAL A 79 2.24 4.86 2.21
C VAL A 79 0.74 5.05 2.00
N ALA A 80 0.28 6.29 1.80
CA ALA A 80 -1.13 6.57 1.51
C ALA A 80 -1.60 5.97 0.17
N ALA A 81 -0.73 5.85 -0.83
CA ALA A 81 -1.04 5.20 -2.10
C ALA A 81 -1.11 3.68 -1.94
N VAL A 82 -0.15 3.08 -1.24
CA VAL A 82 -0.13 1.64 -0.93
C VAL A 82 -1.38 1.22 -0.15
N ASN A 83 -1.78 1.97 0.87
CA ASN A 83 -2.99 1.70 1.65
C ASN A 83 -4.30 1.76 0.83
N ARG A 84 -4.27 2.35 -0.35
CA ARG A 84 -5.40 2.36 -1.31
C ARG A 84 -5.36 1.18 -2.28
N LEU A 85 -4.20 0.53 -2.40
CA LEU A 85 -4.10 -0.71 -3.16
C LEU A 85 -4.76 -1.81 -2.34
N LYS A 86 -5.64 -2.53 -2.99
CA LYS A 86 -6.12 -3.79 -2.44
C LYS A 86 -5.09 -4.85 -2.83
N LEU A 87 -4.31 -5.26 -1.86
CA LEU A 87 -3.31 -6.30 -1.99
C LEU A 87 -3.95 -7.66 -1.71
N VAL A 88 -3.59 -8.64 -2.50
CA VAL A 88 -4.06 -10.02 -2.37
C VAL A 88 -2.84 -10.91 -2.21
N TRP A 89 -2.78 -11.64 -1.13
CA TRP A 89 -1.77 -12.63 -0.83
C TRP A 89 -2.29 -14.02 -1.16
N THR A 90 -1.47 -14.82 -1.79
CA THR A 90 -1.82 -16.20 -2.16
C THR A 90 -0.65 -17.12 -1.91
N VAL A 91 -0.88 -18.20 -1.16
CA VAL A 91 0.07 -19.29 -0.98
C VAL A 91 -0.37 -20.46 -1.86
N GLU A 92 0.53 -20.98 -2.71
CA GLU A 92 0.21 -22.05 -3.64
C GLU A 92 -0.15 -23.36 -2.94
N ASN A 93 0.55 -23.67 -1.82
CA ASN A 93 0.30 -24.85 -1.01
C ASN A 93 0.18 -24.50 0.47
N GLU A 94 -1.06 -24.31 0.93
CA GLU A 94 -1.39 -23.97 2.31
C GLU A 94 -1.06 -25.09 3.32
N SER A 95 -0.81 -26.33 2.87
CA SER A 95 -0.31 -27.38 3.77
C SER A 95 1.15 -27.22 4.17
N VAL A 96 1.92 -26.39 3.46
CA VAL A 96 3.31 -26.05 3.77
C VAL A 96 3.41 -24.75 4.55
N ALA A 97 2.73 -23.70 4.10
CA ALA A 97 2.67 -22.41 4.79
C ALA A 97 1.32 -21.74 4.57
N VAL A 98 0.87 -20.93 5.53
CA VAL A 98 -0.39 -20.15 5.47
C VAL A 98 -0.11 -18.69 5.76
N TYR A 99 -0.69 -17.78 4.97
CA TYR A 99 -0.64 -16.35 5.22
C TYR A 99 -1.90 -15.88 5.95
N ASP A 100 -1.72 -15.21 7.08
CA ASP A 100 -2.81 -14.57 7.83
C ASP A 100 -2.90 -13.09 7.44
N ASP A 101 -3.95 -12.77 6.69
CA ASP A 101 -4.22 -11.42 6.17
C ASP A 101 -4.57 -10.43 7.30
N SER A 102 -5.09 -10.91 8.42
CA SER A 102 -5.50 -10.08 9.56
C SER A 102 -4.31 -9.61 10.40
N GLU A 103 -3.29 -10.44 10.50
CA GLU A 103 -2.06 -10.17 11.26
C GLU A 103 -0.90 -9.76 10.35
N GLY A 104 -0.98 -10.05 9.04
CA GLY A 104 0.05 -9.75 8.06
C GLY A 104 1.28 -10.65 8.19
N VAL A 105 1.09 -11.89 8.68
CA VAL A 105 2.16 -12.85 8.95
C VAL A 105 2.02 -14.12 8.12
N LEU A 106 3.15 -14.69 7.76
CA LEU A 106 3.26 -16.01 7.15
C LEU A 106 3.64 -17.03 8.24
N ARG A 107 2.92 -18.16 8.31
CA ARG A 107 3.15 -19.24 9.27
C ARG A 107 3.60 -20.50 8.56
N GLY A 108 4.70 -21.12 9.03
CA GLY A 108 5.13 -22.46 8.61
C GLY A 108 4.21 -23.55 9.20
N VAL A 109 3.65 -24.40 8.34
CA VAL A 109 2.71 -25.46 8.74
C VAL A 109 3.40 -26.83 8.74
N SER A 110 4.10 -27.18 7.66
CA SER A 110 4.83 -28.43 7.53
C SER A 110 6.05 -28.26 6.65
N GLU A 111 7.03 -29.15 6.80
CA GLU A 111 8.24 -29.15 5.96
C GLU A 111 7.90 -29.20 4.46
N GLY A 112 8.65 -28.40 3.68
CA GLY A 112 8.47 -28.34 2.25
C GLY A 112 8.75 -26.96 1.69
N SER A 113 8.46 -26.79 0.40
CA SER A 113 8.57 -25.50 -0.27
C SER A 113 7.25 -25.17 -0.96
N THR A 114 6.89 -23.88 -0.94
CA THR A 114 5.71 -23.34 -1.61
C THR A 114 6.03 -21.97 -2.19
N ILE A 115 5.12 -21.41 -2.97
CA ILE A 115 5.25 -20.07 -3.53
C ILE A 115 4.26 -19.15 -2.83
N LEU A 116 4.76 -18.02 -2.35
CA LEU A 116 3.96 -16.89 -1.88
C LEU A 116 3.89 -15.85 -2.98
N THR A 117 2.70 -15.45 -3.37
CA THR A 117 2.44 -14.41 -4.37
C THR A 117 1.72 -13.24 -3.73
N LEU A 118 2.24 -12.05 -3.98
CA LEU A 118 1.58 -10.78 -3.70
C LEU A 118 1.13 -10.16 -5.00
N ALA A 119 -0.14 -9.80 -5.10
CA ALA A 119 -0.70 -9.14 -6.28
C ALA A 119 -1.62 -7.98 -5.89
N THR A 120 -1.80 -7.02 -6.80
CA THR A 120 -2.89 -6.06 -6.69
C THR A 120 -4.20 -6.68 -7.17
N GLU A 121 -5.35 -6.31 -6.55
CA GLU A 121 -6.68 -6.84 -6.94
C GLU A 121 -6.99 -6.64 -8.43
N ASP A 122 -6.48 -5.56 -9.04
CA ASP A 122 -6.64 -5.28 -10.47
C ASP A 122 -5.66 -6.06 -11.37
N GLY A 123 -4.76 -6.86 -10.77
CA GLY A 123 -3.80 -7.72 -11.47
C GLY A 123 -2.70 -6.99 -12.22
N LYS A 124 -2.51 -5.68 -12.00
CA LYS A 124 -1.48 -4.90 -12.71
C LYS A 124 -0.08 -5.15 -12.20
N PHE A 125 0.06 -5.40 -10.91
CA PHE A 125 1.34 -5.65 -10.27
C PHE A 125 1.26 -6.94 -9.51
N SER A 126 2.27 -7.79 -9.66
CA SER A 126 2.42 -9.01 -8.88
C SER A 126 3.89 -9.37 -8.77
N ASP A 127 4.26 -9.96 -7.65
CA ASP A 127 5.56 -10.58 -7.44
C ASP A 127 5.40 -11.84 -6.60
N SER A 128 6.39 -12.74 -6.68
CA SER A 128 6.35 -14.04 -6.00
C SER A 128 7.71 -14.36 -5.42
N CYS A 129 7.72 -15.03 -4.28
CA CYS A 129 8.94 -15.57 -3.66
C CYS A 129 8.75 -17.03 -3.26
N THR A 130 9.86 -17.72 -3.07
CA THR A 130 9.86 -19.09 -2.55
C THR A 130 9.80 -19.04 -1.02
N VAL A 131 8.92 -19.85 -0.44
CA VAL A 131 8.83 -20.08 0.99
C VAL A 131 9.29 -21.51 1.26
N THR A 132 10.34 -21.65 2.06
CA THR A 132 10.85 -22.95 2.49
C THR A 132 10.59 -23.12 3.98
N VAL A 133 9.89 -24.18 4.34
CA VAL A 133 9.63 -24.53 5.75
C VAL A 133 10.48 -25.74 6.12
N VAL A 134 11.29 -25.57 7.15
CA VAL A 134 12.19 -26.61 7.67
C VAL A 134 11.69 -27.12 9.04
N SER A 135 12.15 -28.31 9.43
CA SER A 135 11.81 -28.83 10.77
C SER A 135 12.43 -27.97 11.87
N ALA A 136 11.72 -27.84 12.99
CA ALA A 136 12.21 -27.10 14.15
C ALA A 136 13.54 -27.65 14.73
N GLU A 137 13.86 -28.92 14.45
CA GLU A 137 15.11 -29.56 14.92
C GLU A 137 16.32 -29.21 14.05
N ALA A 138 16.13 -28.86 12.77
CA ALA A 138 17.24 -28.56 11.85
C ALA A 138 17.96 -27.23 12.21
N GLY A 139 17.25 -26.26 12.76
CA GLY A 139 17.81 -24.97 13.18
C GLY A 139 18.75 -25.04 14.39
N GLN A 140 18.55 -26.02 15.28
CA GLN A 140 19.36 -26.16 16.51
C GLN A 140 20.71 -26.86 16.26
N THR A 141 20.85 -27.65 15.18
CA THR A 141 22.07 -28.43 14.90
C THR A 141 23.23 -27.56 14.41
N LEU A 142 22.93 -26.43 13.75
CA LEU A 142 24.00 -25.54 13.25
C LEU A 142 24.59 -24.66 14.35
N GLU A 143 23.81 -24.26 15.34
CA GLU A 143 24.31 -23.45 16.46
C GLU A 143 25.07 -24.28 17.47
N SER A 144 24.70 -25.55 17.67
CA SER A 144 25.42 -26.49 18.52
C SER A 144 26.79 -26.93 17.93
N ALA A 145 26.92 -27.01 16.61
CA ALA A 145 28.16 -27.37 15.93
C ALA A 145 29.22 -26.22 15.99
N ALA A 146 28.77 -24.97 15.98
CA ALA A 146 29.66 -23.81 16.12
C ALA A 146 30.22 -23.64 17.54
N ALA A 147 29.46 -24.03 18.59
CA ALA A 147 29.86 -23.90 19.97
C ALA A 147 30.91 -24.96 20.39
N THR A 148 31.02 -26.11 19.69
CA THR A 148 31.95 -27.21 20.05
C THR A 148 33.33 -27.01 19.41
N ALA A 149 33.48 -26.14 18.42
CA ALA A 149 34.76 -25.89 17.75
C ALA A 149 35.71 -24.94 18.50
N GLU A 150 35.20 -24.22 19.51
CA GLU A 150 35.99 -23.17 20.23
C GLU A 150 36.66 -23.68 21.53
N THR A 151 36.46 -24.94 21.94
CA THR A 151 37.03 -25.48 23.19
C THR A 151 38.20 -26.46 23.00
N ALA A 152 38.74 -26.59 21.78
CA ALA A 152 39.91 -27.46 21.50
C ALA A 152 41.14 -26.65 21.08
N ASN A 153 41.75 -25.90 22.03
CA ASN A 153 43.15 -25.45 21.93
C ASN A 153 43.74 -25.30 23.34
#